data_dcbb3fda7659a615b2fdaf2a94a668ec
#
_entry.id   dcbb3fda7659a615b2fdaf2a94a668ec
#
_cell.length_a   1.000
_cell.length_b   1.000
_cell.length_c   1.000
_cell.angle_alpha   90.00
_cell.angle_beta   90.00
_cell.angle_gamma   90.00
#
_symmetry.space_group_name_H-M   'P 1'
#
loop_
_entity.id
_entity.type
_entity.pdbx_description
1 polymer ?
#
loop_
_entity_poly.entity_id
_entity_poly.type
_entity_poly.pdbx_seq_one_letter_code
_entity_poly.pdbx_strand_id
1 'polypeptide(L)'
;EAGFRALSRQAKMPTDRGEAGVEVLEPAIQVTSGQAQMSLDGMPIFISNRFGKGRALLLNLPLGGFAAGRATADGSSMMPMLGKVLAEAGCRPYCELRGKAGSPKCIEQTLFTEGGIRYLCLQQDIMLPGLADQEAELVLPESALVYDVRTGQPVGEGPVQSWPIKLSRGRPLLYALLPYRVTDLSVHTPAVGVLGQSLPLRVQVSPSSG
;
A
#
# COMPACT_ATOMS: atom_id res chain seq x y z
N GLU A 1 3.97 -42.45 13.87
CA GLU A 1 3.88 -41.01 13.45
C GLU A 1 4.78 -40.80 12.29
N ALA A 2 4.26 -40.80 11.06
CA ALA A 2 5.01 -40.44 9.86
C ALA A 2 5.10 -38.90 9.88
N GLY A 3 6.22 -38.39 10.38
CA GLY A 3 6.53 -36.96 10.33
C GLY A 3 6.55 -36.49 8.88
N PHE A 4 5.68 -35.57 8.50
CA PHE A 4 5.80 -34.79 7.28
C PHE A 4 7.12 -34.02 7.37
N ARG A 5 8.17 -34.51 6.73
CA ARG A 5 9.37 -33.72 6.47
C ARG A 5 8.99 -32.71 5.38
N ALA A 6 8.96 -31.44 5.71
CA ALA A 6 8.92 -30.39 4.71
C ALA A 6 10.08 -30.61 3.75
N LEU A 7 9.79 -30.87 2.47
CA LEU A 7 10.77 -31.10 1.42
C LEU A 7 11.30 -29.78 0.85
N SER A 8 11.30 -28.70 1.65
CA SER A 8 11.74 -27.40 1.18
C SER A 8 13.19 -27.43 0.66
N ARG A 9 13.47 -26.65 -0.34
CA ARG A 9 14.79 -26.53 -0.97
C ARG A 9 15.22 -25.07 -1.07
N GLN A 10 16.47 -24.79 -0.75
CA GLN A 10 17.05 -23.47 -0.98
C GLN A 10 17.33 -23.26 -2.46
N ALA A 11 16.95 -22.09 -2.97
CA ALA A 11 17.21 -21.63 -4.33
C ALA A 11 17.74 -20.20 -4.30
N LYS A 12 18.33 -19.74 -5.40
CA LYS A 12 18.81 -18.39 -5.58
C LYS A 12 17.85 -17.61 -6.47
N MET A 13 17.32 -16.52 -5.96
CA MET A 13 16.45 -15.62 -6.71
C MET A 13 17.28 -14.44 -7.21
N PRO A 14 17.33 -14.18 -8.52
CA PRO A 14 17.95 -12.99 -9.07
C PRO A 14 17.18 -11.73 -8.64
N THR A 15 17.90 -10.70 -8.23
CA THR A 15 17.37 -9.42 -7.76
C THR A 15 18.10 -8.27 -8.45
N ASP A 16 17.61 -7.06 -8.30
CA ASP A 16 18.28 -5.83 -8.78
C ASP A 16 19.63 -5.55 -8.11
N ARG A 17 19.95 -6.26 -7.02
CA ARG A 17 21.19 -6.11 -6.24
C ARG A 17 22.04 -7.36 -6.19
N GLY A 18 21.78 -8.36 -7.05
CA GLY A 18 22.49 -9.64 -7.07
C GLY A 18 21.53 -10.81 -6.84
N GLU A 19 21.93 -11.79 -6.05
CA GLU A 19 21.13 -12.96 -5.76
C GLU A 19 20.71 -12.98 -4.28
N ALA A 20 19.46 -13.31 -4.00
CA ALA A 20 18.93 -13.57 -2.66
C ALA A 20 18.63 -15.06 -2.49
N GLY A 21 18.98 -15.62 -1.34
CA GLY A 21 18.59 -16.98 -0.95
C GLY A 21 17.09 -17.02 -0.62
N VAL A 22 16.36 -17.95 -1.21
CA VAL A 22 14.94 -18.18 -0.94
C VAL A 22 14.67 -19.65 -0.72
N GLU A 23 13.69 -19.95 0.15
CA GLU A 23 13.22 -21.31 0.39
C GLU A 23 12.04 -21.60 -0.54
N VAL A 24 12.12 -22.69 -1.31
CA VAL A 24 10.98 -23.20 -2.11
C VAL A 24 10.29 -24.27 -1.26
N LEU A 25 8.98 -24.09 -0.99
CA LEU A 25 8.24 -24.95 -0.07
C LEU A 25 8.01 -26.36 -0.64
N GLU A 26 7.61 -26.42 -1.90
CA GLU A 26 7.29 -27.68 -2.61
C GLU A 26 8.12 -27.81 -3.88
N PRO A 27 9.39 -28.25 -3.78
CA PRO A 27 10.29 -28.31 -4.94
C PRO A 27 9.87 -29.35 -5.99
N ALA A 28 9.06 -30.34 -5.61
CA ALA A 28 8.55 -31.40 -6.50
C ALA A 28 7.21 -31.06 -7.18
N ILE A 29 6.68 -29.83 -7.00
CA ILE A 29 5.40 -29.44 -7.61
C ILE A 29 5.47 -29.52 -9.13
N GLN A 30 4.44 -30.13 -9.73
CA GLN A 30 4.28 -30.22 -11.17
C GLN A 30 3.09 -29.39 -11.63
N VAL A 31 3.30 -28.56 -12.66
CA VAL A 31 2.24 -27.74 -13.24
C VAL A 31 1.53 -28.55 -14.31
N THR A 32 0.31 -28.97 -14.03
CA THR A 32 -0.51 -29.81 -14.95
C THR A 32 -1.48 -28.99 -15.79
N SER A 33 -2.14 -27.98 -15.23
CA SER A 33 -3.18 -27.20 -15.90
C SER A 33 -2.98 -25.69 -15.79
N GLY A 34 -2.00 -25.25 -15.01
CA GLY A 34 -1.65 -23.85 -14.85
C GLY A 34 -0.44 -23.46 -15.70
N GLN A 35 0.04 -22.26 -15.47
CA GLN A 35 1.25 -21.72 -16.09
C GLN A 35 2.22 -21.26 -15.02
N ALA A 36 3.46 -21.77 -15.04
CA ALA A 36 4.54 -21.26 -14.24
C ALA A 36 4.95 -19.87 -14.77
N GLN A 37 4.64 -18.83 -14.02
CA GLN A 37 5.01 -17.45 -14.35
C GLN A 37 6.45 -17.15 -13.94
N MET A 38 6.96 -17.89 -12.96
CA MET A 38 8.33 -17.79 -12.48
C MET A 38 8.79 -19.14 -11.96
N SER A 39 10.05 -19.49 -12.24
CA SER A 39 10.71 -20.69 -11.71
C SER A 39 12.12 -20.35 -11.26
N LEU A 40 12.61 -21.04 -10.24
CA LEU A 40 14.00 -20.99 -9.75
C LEU A 40 14.57 -22.39 -9.81
N ASP A 41 15.73 -22.57 -10.43
CA ASP A 41 16.39 -23.87 -10.61
C ASP A 41 15.44 -24.97 -11.13
N GLY A 42 14.54 -24.60 -12.07
CA GLY A 42 13.53 -25.50 -12.62
C GLY A 42 12.31 -25.76 -11.71
N MET A 43 12.30 -25.23 -10.48
CA MET A 43 11.18 -25.36 -9.55
C MET A 43 10.20 -24.21 -9.72
N PRO A 44 8.90 -24.44 -10.04
CA PRO A 44 7.91 -23.39 -10.13
C PRO A 44 7.69 -22.71 -8.76
N ILE A 45 7.86 -21.40 -8.72
CA ILE A 45 7.66 -20.59 -7.49
C ILE A 45 6.45 -19.67 -7.56
N PHE A 46 6.04 -19.28 -8.76
CA PHE A 46 4.80 -18.55 -8.97
C PHE A 46 4.02 -19.20 -10.12
N ILE A 47 2.83 -19.70 -9.81
CA ILE A 47 1.97 -20.41 -10.74
C ILE A 47 0.63 -19.69 -10.81
N SER A 48 0.13 -19.43 -12.02
CA SER A 48 -1.22 -18.95 -12.24
C SER A 48 -2.05 -19.97 -13.01
N ASN A 49 -3.34 -20.09 -12.67
CA ASN A 49 -4.28 -20.95 -13.36
C ASN A 49 -5.62 -20.23 -13.50
N ARG A 50 -6.28 -20.40 -14.65
CA ARG A 50 -7.67 -19.94 -14.83
C ARG A 50 -8.63 -21.01 -14.31
N PHE A 51 -9.58 -20.60 -13.48
CA PHE A 51 -10.62 -21.45 -12.96
C PHE A 51 -11.98 -20.76 -13.09
N GLY A 52 -12.82 -21.26 -13.99
CA GLY A 52 -14.08 -20.61 -14.30
C GLY A 52 -13.89 -19.18 -14.80
N LYS A 53 -14.56 -18.22 -14.14
CA LYS A 53 -14.41 -16.77 -14.42
C LYS A 53 -13.26 -16.13 -13.66
N GLY A 54 -12.61 -16.86 -12.75
CA GLY A 54 -11.56 -16.36 -11.88
C GLY A 54 -10.17 -16.86 -12.27
N ARG A 55 -9.21 -16.49 -11.43
CA ARG A 55 -7.81 -16.92 -11.52
C ARG A 55 -7.34 -17.37 -10.14
N ALA A 56 -6.66 -18.50 -10.10
CA ALA A 56 -5.95 -18.97 -8.92
C ALA A 56 -4.46 -18.63 -9.07
N LEU A 57 -3.86 -18.11 -8.02
CA LEU A 57 -2.43 -17.81 -7.95
C LEU A 57 -1.83 -18.61 -6.80
N LEU A 58 -0.76 -19.35 -7.07
CA LEU A 58 -0.01 -20.08 -6.08
C LEU A 58 1.40 -19.51 -5.99
N LEU A 59 1.78 -19.08 -4.81
CA LEU A 59 3.14 -18.70 -4.49
C LEU A 59 3.79 -19.81 -3.67
N ASN A 60 4.81 -20.45 -4.22
CA ASN A 60 5.52 -21.58 -3.63
C ASN A 60 6.75 -21.13 -2.81
N LEU A 61 6.59 -20.04 -2.05
CA LEU A 61 7.59 -19.44 -1.17
C LEU A 61 6.97 -19.08 0.18
N PRO A 62 7.70 -19.23 1.30
CA PRO A 62 7.20 -18.79 2.59
C PRO A 62 7.21 -17.26 2.68
N LEU A 63 6.10 -16.67 3.10
CA LEU A 63 6.01 -15.23 3.37
C LEU A 63 6.13 -14.89 4.86
N GLY A 64 6.24 -15.90 5.74
CA GLY A 64 6.23 -15.70 7.19
C GLY A 64 7.30 -14.75 7.72
N GLY A 65 8.48 -14.75 7.11
CA GLY A 65 9.59 -13.84 7.47
C GLY A 65 9.57 -12.48 6.75
N PHE A 66 8.68 -12.29 5.77
CA PHE A 66 8.69 -11.10 4.92
C PHE A 66 8.46 -9.80 5.72
N ALA A 67 7.52 -9.81 6.68
CA ALA A 67 7.22 -8.63 7.48
C ALA A 67 8.43 -8.13 8.28
N ALA A 68 9.23 -9.03 8.84
CA ALA A 68 10.46 -8.69 9.57
C ALA A 68 11.61 -8.33 8.62
N GLY A 69 11.71 -9.02 7.47
CA GLY A 69 12.80 -8.85 6.52
C GLY A 69 12.62 -7.73 5.51
N ARG A 70 11.43 -7.16 5.36
CA ARG A 70 11.09 -6.21 4.28
C ARG A 70 11.95 -4.94 4.22
N ALA A 71 12.56 -4.54 5.33
CA ALA A 71 13.49 -3.40 5.38
C ALA A 71 14.94 -3.81 5.10
N THR A 72 15.25 -5.11 5.10
CA THR A 72 16.56 -5.63 4.76
C THR A 72 16.78 -5.70 3.25
N ALA A 73 18.00 -5.91 2.81
CA ALA A 73 18.31 -6.11 1.39
C ALA A 73 17.51 -7.30 0.81
N ASP A 74 17.44 -8.41 1.55
CA ASP A 74 16.74 -9.63 1.11
C ASP A 74 15.23 -9.40 1.02
N GLY A 75 14.60 -8.78 2.03
CA GLY A 75 13.18 -8.46 2.01
C GLY A 75 12.81 -7.49 0.91
N SER A 76 13.63 -6.47 0.65
CA SER A 76 13.40 -5.52 -0.44
C SER A 76 13.55 -6.16 -1.83
N SER A 77 14.34 -7.23 -1.96
CA SER A 77 14.54 -7.95 -3.22
C SER A 77 13.31 -8.79 -3.64
N MET A 78 12.48 -9.19 -2.68
CA MET A 78 11.22 -9.90 -2.94
C MET A 78 10.08 -8.97 -3.42
N MET A 79 10.18 -7.65 -3.18
CA MET A 79 9.13 -6.69 -3.50
C MET A 79 8.73 -6.67 -4.98
N PRO A 80 9.67 -6.68 -5.96
CA PRO A 80 9.30 -6.70 -7.37
C PRO A 80 8.54 -7.98 -7.77
N MET A 81 8.90 -9.12 -7.19
CA MET A 81 8.19 -10.39 -7.42
C MET A 81 6.79 -10.33 -6.83
N LEU A 82 6.63 -9.92 -5.57
CA LEU A 82 5.33 -9.77 -4.93
C LEU A 82 4.45 -8.76 -5.66
N GLY A 83 5.04 -7.67 -6.16
CA GLY A 83 4.36 -6.69 -7.01
C GLY A 83 3.78 -7.32 -8.27
N LYS A 84 4.51 -8.22 -8.94
CA LYS A 84 3.99 -8.97 -10.10
C LYS A 84 2.83 -9.88 -9.70
N VAL A 85 2.96 -10.64 -8.61
CA VAL A 85 1.91 -11.52 -8.11
C VAL A 85 0.63 -10.74 -7.82
N LEU A 86 0.76 -9.62 -7.10
CA LEU A 86 -0.38 -8.75 -6.78
C LEU A 86 -1.00 -8.11 -8.03
N ALA A 87 -0.18 -7.64 -8.97
CA ALA A 87 -0.66 -7.07 -10.23
C ALA A 87 -1.41 -8.12 -11.08
N GLU A 88 -0.93 -9.36 -11.13
CA GLU A 88 -1.64 -10.47 -11.78
C GLU A 88 -2.97 -10.80 -11.07
N ALA A 89 -3.05 -10.61 -9.76
CA ALA A 89 -4.28 -10.72 -8.99
C ALA A 89 -5.24 -9.53 -9.19
N GLY A 90 -4.83 -8.50 -9.93
CA GLY A 90 -5.59 -7.26 -10.10
C GLY A 90 -5.43 -6.27 -8.94
N CYS A 91 -4.58 -6.57 -7.96
CA CYS A 91 -4.28 -5.69 -6.84
C CYS A 91 -3.22 -4.66 -7.25
N ARG A 92 -3.58 -3.38 -7.21
CA ARG A 92 -2.67 -2.28 -7.49
C ARG A 92 -2.78 -1.24 -6.37
N PRO A 93 -1.67 -0.58 -6.01
CA PRO A 93 -1.76 0.56 -5.10
C PRO A 93 -2.62 1.66 -5.73
N TYR A 94 -3.34 2.41 -4.89
CA TYR A 94 -4.19 3.49 -5.38
C TYR A 94 -3.38 4.66 -5.93
N CYS A 95 -2.26 5.00 -5.29
CA CYS A 95 -1.36 6.05 -5.75
C CYS A 95 0.05 5.52 -5.93
N GLU A 96 0.82 6.19 -6.77
CA GLU A 96 2.25 5.93 -6.95
C GLU A 96 3.07 6.89 -6.08
N LEU A 97 4.17 6.39 -5.53
CA LEU A 97 5.14 7.17 -4.78
C LEU A 97 6.47 7.17 -5.53
N ARG A 98 6.90 8.34 -6.00
CA ARG A 98 8.15 8.54 -6.77
C ARG A 98 9.16 9.28 -5.91
N GLY A 99 10.16 8.59 -5.42
CA GLY A 99 11.30 9.20 -4.73
C GLY A 99 12.48 9.41 -5.66
N LYS A 100 13.39 10.34 -5.32
CA LYS A 100 14.61 10.63 -6.09
C LYS A 100 15.53 9.42 -6.29
N ALA A 101 15.56 8.52 -5.31
CA ALA A 101 16.40 7.31 -5.30
C ALA A 101 15.59 6.03 -5.51
N GLY A 102 14.40 6.11 -6.12
CA GLY A 102 13.43 5.05 -6.28
C GLY A 102 12.22 5.21 -5.35
N SER A 103 11.29 4.26 -5.41
CA SER A 103 10.08 4.33 -4.57
C SER A 103 10.42 4.29 -3.08
N PRO A 104 9.74 5.08 -2.25
CA PRO A 104 9.88 5.02 -0.80
C PRO A 104 9.61 3.62 -0.26
N LYS A 105 10.35 3.24 0.78
CA LYS A 105 10.30 1.90 1.36
C LYS A 105 9.39 1.84 2.59
N CYS A 106 8.73 0.69 2.75
CA CYS A 106 7.94 0.38 3.94
C CYS A 106 6.85 1.41 4.23
N ILE A 107 6.12 1.79 3.19
CA ILE A 107 4.98 2.69 3.28
C ILE A 107 3.70 1.87 3.14
N GLU A 108 2.81 2.02 4.11
CA GLU A 108 1.45 1.53 4.03
C GLU A 108 0.56 2.58 3.36
N GLN A 109 -0.25 2.12 2.42
CA GLN A 109 -1.29 2.93 1.78
C GLN A 109 -2.65 2.35 2.16
N THR A 110 -3.51 3.17 2.72
CA THR A 110 -4.90 2.80 3.02
C THR A 110 -5.84 3.79 2.35
N LEU A 111 -6.82 3.27 1.63
CA LEU A 111 -7.87 4.07 0.99
C LEU A 111 -9.22 3.72 1.60
N PHE A 112 -9.90 4.72 2.11
CA PHE A 112 -11.29 4.65 2.54
C PHE A 112 -12.17 5.43 1.57
N THR A 113 -13.38 4.96 1.32
CA THR A 113 -14.34 5.65 0.46
C THR A 113 -15.68 5.70 1.15
N GLU A 114 -16.27 6.90 1.26
CA GLU A 114 -17.58 7.12 1.79
C GLU A 114 -18.26 8.32 1.09
N GLY A 115 -19.49 8.12 0.62
CA GLY A 115 -20.29 9.18 0.01
C GLY A 115 -19.64 9.89 -1.20
N GLY A 116 -18.78 9.19 -1.95
CA GLY A 116 -18.01 9.75 -3.06
C GLY A 116 -16.72 10.47 -2.64
N ILE A 117 -16.45 10.61 -1.35
CA ILE A 117 -15.21 11.13 -0.81
C ILE A 117 -14.24 9.97 -0.62
N ARG A 118 -12.98 10.18 -0.98
CA ARG A 118 -11.89 9.22 -0.76
C ARG A 118 -10.90 9.79 0.26
N TYR A 119 -10.52 8.98 1.23
CA TYR A 119 -9.50 9.33 2.22
C TYR A 119 -8.28 8.46 2.00
N LEU A 120 -7.17 9.08 1.62
CA LEU A 120 -5.90 8.42 1.41
C LEU A 120 -5.00 8.64 2.62
N CYS A 121 -4.65 7.53 3.29
CA CYS A 121 -3.67 7.53 4.38
C CYS A 121 -2.36 6.91 3.91
N LEU A 122 -1.26 7.57 4.18
CA LEU A 122 0.09 7.07 3.95
C LEU A 122 0.83 7.05 5.28
N GLN A 123 1.37 5.91 5.64
CA GLN A 123 2.11 5.75 6.89
C GLN A 123 3.43 5.03 6.66
N GLN A 124 4.52 5.63 7.14
CA GLN A 124 5.80 4.94 7.22
C GLN A 124 5.76 3.95 8.40
N ASP A 125 6.23 2.73 8.16
CA ASP A 125 6.21 1.67 9.17
C ASP A 125 6.92 2.07 10.47
N ILE A 126 6.16 2.13 11.55
CA ILE A 126 6.65 2.52 12.86
C ILE A 126 7.44 1.42 13.57
N MET A 127 7.23 0.15 13.15
CA MET A 127 7.87 -1.01 13.78
C MET A 127 9.30 -1.23 13.28
N LEU A 128 9.70 -0.57 12.19
CA LEU A 128 11.05 -0.69 11.64
C LEU A 128 11.95 0.40 12.20
N PRO A 129 12.90 0.06 13.09
CA PRO A 129 13.86 1.03 13.61
C PRO A 129 14.81 1.50 12.51
N GLY A 130 15.24 2.76 12.58
CA GLY A 130 16.29 3.30 11.69
C GLY A 130 15.83 3.75 10.31
N LEU A 131 14.53 3.68 9.97
CA LEU A 131 14.04 4.32 8.76
C LEU A 131 14.09 5.83 8.90
N ALA A 132 14.87 6.47 8.03
CA ALA A 132 14.94 7.93 7.90
C ALA A 132 13.65 8.48 7.26
N ASP A 133 13.46 9.79 7.39
CA ASP A 133 12.46 10.50 6.61
C ASP A 133 12.69 10.30 5.10
N GLN A 134 11.63 10.14 4.35
CA GLN A 134 11.68 9.91 2.92
C GLN A 134 10.89 11.00 2.18
N GLU A 135 11.52 11.60 1.18
CA GLU A 135 10.85 12.56 0.29
C GLU A 135 10.39 11.84 -0.97
N ALA A 136 9.17 12.14 -1.39
CA ALA A 136 8.60 11.59 -2.61
C ALA A 136 7.63 12.57 -3.25
N GLU A 137 7.31 12.33 -4.51
CA GLU A 137 6.15 12.83 -5.20
C GLU A 137 5.04 11.78 -5.08
N LEU A 138 3.89 12.16 -4.56
CA LEU A 138 2.68 11.35 -4.60
C LEU A 138 1.96 11.63 -5.90
N VAL A 139 1.59 10.56 -6.64
CA VAL A 139 0.91 10.65 -7.93
C VAL A 139 -0.39 9.87 -7.87
N LEU A 140 -1.51 10.56 -8.07
CA LEU A 140 -2.84 9.96 -8.16
C LEU A 140 -3.10 9.40 -9.56
N PRO A 141 -4.00 8.41 -9.71
CA PRO A 141 -4.42 7.91 -11.01
C PRO A 141 -5.16 8.97 -11.86
N GLU A 142 -5.84 9.90 -11.20
CA GLU A 142 -6.59 11.01 -11.78
C GLU A 142 -6.48 12.27 -10.92
N SER A 143 -6.66 13.44 -11.50
CA SER A 143 -6.66 14.70 -10.76
C SER A 143 -7.87 14.78 -9.81
N ALA A 144 -7.66 15.32 -8.61
CA ALA A 144 -8.69 15.51 -7.60
C ALA A 144 -8.50 16.80 -6.82
N LEU A 145 -9.56 17.30 -6.19
CA LEU A 145 -9.48 18.34 -5.18
C LEU A 145 -9.01 17.69 -3.88
N VAL A 146 -7.78 17.99 -3.47
CA VAL A 146 -7.11 17.33 -2.35
C VAL A 146 -6.94 18.29 -1.19
N TYR A 147 -7.33 17.85 -0.01
CA TYR A 147 -7.14 18.57 1.25
C TYR A 147 -6.28 17.74 2.21
N ASP A 148 -5.32 18.38 2.83
CA ASP A 148 -4.63 17.80 3.99
C ASP A 148 -5.57 17.84 5.19
N VAL A 149 -5.98 16.67 5.68
CA VAL A 149 -6.99 16.56 6.75
C VAL A 149 -6.48 17.14 8.08
N ARG A 150 -5.16 17.14 8.31
CA ARG A 150 -4.59 17.65 9.56
C ARG A 150 -4.58 19.17 9.63
N THR A 151 -4.35 19.82 8.50
CA THR A 151 -4.28 21.28 8.42
C THR A 151 -5.58 21.90 7.93
N GLY A 152 -6.45 21.11 7.30
CA GLY A 152 -7.66 21.59 6.63
C GLY A 152 -7.36 22.39 5.35
N GLN A 153 -6.12 22.45 4.91
CA GLN A 153 -5.71 23.26 3.78
C GLN A 153 -5.78 22.46 2.46
N PRO A 154 -6.17 23.10 1.35
CA PRO A 154 -6.05 22.48 0.04
C PRO A 154 -4.57 22.28 -0.32
N VAL A 155 -4.27 21.18 -0.99
CA VAL A 155 -2.91 20.87 -1.48
C VAL A 155 -2.54 21.76 -2.67
N GLY A 156 -3.53 22.26 -3.42
CA GLY A 156 -3.34 23.18 -4.54
C GLY A 156 -4.55 24.09 -4.74
N GLU A 157 -4.43 25.08 -5.62
CA GLU A 157 -5.53 26.01 -5.93
C GLU A 157 -6.69 25.37 -6.71
N GLY A 158 -6.46 24.20 -7.29
CA GLY A 158 -7.42 23.43 -8.08
C GLY A 158 -7.18 21.94 -7.97
N PRO A 159 -7.78 21.12 -8.87
CA PRO A 159 -7.51 19.70 -8.92
C PRO A 159 -6.02 19.44 -9.18
N VAL A 160 -5.42 18.59 -8.36
CA VAL A 160 -4.01 18.18 -8.47
C VAL A 160 -3.92 16.69 -8.75
N GLN A 161 -2.92 16.28 -9.53
CA GLN A 161 -2.62 14.89 -9.79
C GLN A 161 -1.35 14.43 -9.07
N SER A 162 -0.42 15.36 -8.83
CA SER A 162 0.79 15.05 -8.08
C SER A 162 1.23 16.21 -7.19
N TRP A 163 1.91 15.88 -6.07
CA TRP A 163 2.50 16.87 -5.17
C TRP A 163 3.62 16.25 -4.34
N PRO A 164 4.59 17.07 -3.90
CA PRO A 164 5.66 16.60 -3.04
C PRO A 164 5.13 16.27 -1.64
N ILE A 165 5.62 15.18 -1.08
CA ILE A 165 5.32 14.74 0.28
C ILE A 165 6.60 14.40 1.03
N LYS A 166 6.52 14.51 2.36
CA LYS A 166 7.55 14.03 3.27
C LYS A 166 6.95 12.97 4.19
N LEU A 167 7.46 11.75 4.09
CA LEU A 167 7.07 10.61 4.89
C LEU A 167 8.00 10.53 6.10
N SER A 168 7.44 10.63 7.28
CA SER A 168 8.18 10.58 8.55
C SER A 168 7.57 9.54 9.48
N ARG A 169 8.44 8.86 10.22
CA ARG A 169 8.00 7.85 11.19
C ARG A 169 7.06 8.46 12.24
N GLY A 170 5.94 7.79 12.50
CA GLY A 170 4.93 8.22 13.48
C GLY A 170 4.12 9.47 13.08
N ARG A 171 4.26 9.94 11.83
CA ARG A 171 3.48 11.04 11.27
C ARG A 171 2.77 10.59 10.00
N PRO A 172 1.63 9.91 10.11
CA PRO A 172 0.85 9.53 8.94
C PRO A 172 0.36 10.79 8.21
N LEU A 173 0.39 10.74 6.89
CA LEU A 173 -0.25 11.73 6.02
C LEU A 173 -1.68 11.28 5.77
N LEU A 174 -2.63 12.19 5.85
CA LEU A 174 -4.04 11.91 5.63
C LEU A 174 -4.61 12.98 4.72
N TYR A 175 -5.05 12.55 3.53
CA TYR A 175 -5.64 13.41 2.52
C TYR A 175 -7.10 13.05 2.27
N ALA A 176 -7.95 14.06 2.13
CA ALA A 176 -9.30 13.92 1.63
C ALA A 176 -9.33 14.33 0.16
N LEU A 177 -9.82 13.44 -0.70
CA LEU A 177 -10.01 13.67 -2.12
C LEU A 177 -11.52 13.91 -2.34
N LEU A 178 -11.88 15.15 -2.60
CA LEU A 178 -13.26 15.59 -2.68
C LEU A 178 -13.71 15.75 -4.15
N PRO A 179 -14.99 15.43 -4.46
CA PRO A 179 -15.58 15.70 -5.76
C PRO A 179 -16.04 17.16 -5.90
N TYR A 180 -15.85 17.98 -4.88
CA TYR A 180 -16.26 19.39 -4.82
C TYR A 180 -15.24 20.22 -4.04
N ARG A 181 -15.22 21.53 -4.27
CA ARG A 181 -14.43 22.46 -3.46
C ARG A 181 -15.22 22.85 -2.20
N VAL A 182 -14.58 22.87 -1.04
CA VAL A 182 -15.14 23.46 0.16
C VAL A 182 -14.97 24.97 0.08
N THR A 183 -16.09 25.72 0.11
CA THR A 183 -16.10 27.19 0.04
C THR A 183 -16.26 27.81 1.41
N ASP A 184 -16.96 27.13 2.31
CA ASP A 184 -17.16 27.60 3.68
C ASP A 184 -17.35 26.42 4.64
N LEU A 185 -16.93 26.62 5.87
CA LEU A 185 -17.12 25.70 6.98
C LEU A 185 -17.63 26.50 8.19
N SER A 186 -18.86 26.27 8.57
CA SER A 186 -19.43 26.88 9.76
C SER A 186 -19.65 25.86 10.88
N VAL A 187 -19.32 26.25 12.09
CA VAL A 187 -19.51 25.43 13.29
C VAL A 187 -20.40 26.18 14.26
N HIS A 188 -21.54 25.59 14.58
CA HIS A 188 -22.50 26.13 15.52
C HIS A 188 -22.50 25.29 16.80
N THR A 189 -22.18 25.93 17.90
CA THR A 189 -22.18 25.33 19.24
C THR A 189 -22.68 26.38 20.26
N PRO A 190 -23.32 26.00 21.36
CA PRO A 190 -23.59 26.91 22.46
C PRO A 190 -22.31 27.54 23.01
N ALA A 191 -22.37 28.83 23.34
CA ALA A 191 -21.23 29.56 23.90
C ALA A 191 -20.80 29.03 25.27
N VAL A 192 -21.69 28.34 26.00
CA VAL A 192 -21.45 27.80 27.33
C VAL A 192 -21.96 26.37 27.40
N GLY A 193 -21.13 25.46 27.92
CA GLY A 193 -21.48 24.07 28.22
C GLY A 193 -21.51 23.80 29.72
N VAL A 194 -22.32 22.85 30.15
CA VAL A 194 -22.38 22.38 31.53
C VAL A 194 -21.68 21.04 31.62
N LEU A 195 -20.77 20.89 32.59
CA LEU A 195 -20.05 19.64 32.81
C LEU A 195 -21.05 18.47 33.05
N GLY A 196 -20.85 17.37 32.31
CA GLY A 196 -21.74 16.20 32.38
C GLY A 196 -22.98 16.25 31.48
N GLN A 197 -23.17 17.33 30.73
CA GLN A 197 -24.25 17.42 29.75
C GLN A 197 -23.70 17.29 28.30
N SER A 198 -24.54 16.77 27.41
CA SER A 198 -24.21 16.70 25.99
C SER A 198 -24.22 18.11 25.38
N LEU A 199 -23.15 18.45 24.67
CA LEU A 199 -23.03 19.71 23.94
C LEU A 199 -23.43 19.47 22.48
N PRO A 200 -24.51 20.10 21.96
CA PRO A 200 -24.87 19.98 20.55
C PRO A 200 -23.85 20.73 19.69
N LEU A 201 -23.25 20.01 18.73
CA LEU A 201 -22.35 20.54 17.74
C LEU A 201 -22.97 20.36 16.36
N ARG A 202 -23.20 21.46 15.62
CA ARG A 202 -23.61 21.40 14.21
C ARG A 202 -22.46 21.92 13.35
N VAL A 203 -22.01 21.08 12.43
CA VAL A 203 -21.02 21.45 11.41
C VAL A 203 -21.73 21.51 10.06
N GLN A 204 -21.58 22.63 9.37
CA GLN A 204 -22.12 22.82 8.02
C GLN A 204 -20.97 23.07 7.06
N VAL A 205 -20.88 22.27 6.03
CA VAL A 205 -19.92 22.39 4.92
C VAL A 205 -20.67 22.94 3.71
N SER A 206 -20.17 24.02 3.14
CA SER A 206 -20.72 24.60 1.90
C SER A 206 -19.83 24.19 0.73
N PRO A 207 -20.31 23.28 -0.16
CA PRO A 207 -19.57 22.92 -1.37
C PRO A 207 -19.85 23.95 -2.47
N SER A 208 -18.87 24.23 -3.33
CA SER A 208 -19.14 24.77 -4.65
C SER A 208 -19.42 23.62 -5.60
N SER A 209 -20.42 23.80 -6.48
CA SER A 209 -20.51 22.97 -7.67
C SER A 209 -19.25 23.18 -8.48
N GLY A 210 -18.46 22.11 -8.71
CA GLY A 210 -17.34 22.10 -9.63
C GLY A 210 -17.81 22.24 -11.09
#